data_000aef945559e50240cecee0e543f01d
#
_entry.id   000aef945559e50240cecee0e543f01d
#
_cell.length_a   1.000
_cell.length_b   1.000
_cell.length_c   1.000
_cell.angle_alpha   90.00
_cell.angle_beta   90.00
_cell.angle_gamma   90.00
#
_symmetry.space_group_name_H-M   'P 1'
#
loop_
_entity.id
_entity.type
_entity.pdbx_description
1 polymer ?
#
loop_
_entity_poly.entity_id
_entity_poly.type
_entity_poly.pdbx_seq_one_letter_code
_entity_poly.pdbx_strand_id
1 'polypeptide(L)'
;VLNEGAETTNTVFLLDVDNTLLDNDRFALELGARLERSFGLAHRERYWRIFEDLRARFGVADYLGTLQAFRDGLDDHPGLLDMSQFLLEFPFSTLLFPGALEVIAHLRTMGRPVVLSDGDVVFQPRKIRHAGIRDAVQGAVLIYLHKEKVMDHVQERYPAAHYVVVDDKPNLLTAMKLVMRERLTTIFVRQGHYALAAGSNPGMPAPDRTIERIGDLKTFNSADFKVRI
;
A
#
# COMPACT_ATOMS: atom_id res chain seq x y z
N VAL A 1 29.05 -0.87 11.15
CA VAL A 1 29.24 -2.28 10.79
C VAL A 1 28.69 -2.42 9.40
N LEU A 2 29.56 -2.46 8.41
CA LEU A 2 29.23 -2.65 7.01
C LEU A 2 28.65 -4.07 6.84
N ASN A 3 27.47 -4.16 6.29
CA ASN A 3 26.78 -5.42 6.04
C ASN A 3 27.45 -6.11 4.84
N GLU A 4 28.38 -7.00 5.10
CA GLU A 4 28.99 -7.85 4.09
C GLU A 4 27.95 -8.89 3.63
N GLY A 5 27.66 -8.92 2.32
CA GLY A 5 26.95 -10.00 1.65
C GLY A 5 25.48 -9.79 1.37
N ALA A 6 25.09 -8.64 0.80
CA ALA A 6 23.80 -8.59 0.09
C ALA A 6 23.95 -9.42 -1.20
N GLU A 7 23.48 -10.68 -1.18
CA GLU A 7 23.26 -11.43 -2.42
C GLU A 7 22.43 -10.56 -3.35
N THR A 8 23.00 -10.18 -4.49
CA THR A 8 22.28 -9.44 -5.53
C THR A 8 21.22 -10.34 -6.11
N THR A 9 20.02 -10.27 -5.55
CA THR A 9 18.87 -10.95 -6.13
C THR A 9 18.63 -10.36 -7.52
N ASN A 10 18.45 -11.23 -8.51
CA ASN A 10 18.28 -10.78 -9.89
C ASN A 10 17.01 -9.93 -10.06
N THR A 11 15.98 -10.12 -9.22
CA THR A 11 14.71 -9.40 -9.26
C THR A 11 14.22 -9.00 -7.86
N VAL A 12 13.77 -7.74 -7.72
CA VAL A 12 13.06 -7.23 -6.54
C VAL A 12 11.61 -6.94 -6.91
N PHE A 13 10.68 -7.47 -6.12
CA PHE A 13 9.23 -7.24 -6.25
C PHE A 13 8.80 -6.19 -5.25
N LEU A 14 8.40 -5.03 -5.73
CA LEU A 14 7.90 -3.91 -4.92
C LEU A 14 6.39 -3.98 -4.85
N LEU A 15 5.86 -4.28 -3.68
CA LEU A 15 4.44 -4.51 -3.47
C LEU A 15 3.81 -3.36 -2.69
N ASP A 16 2.82 -2.70 -3.28
CA ASP A 16 1.96 -1.80 -2.54
C ASP A 16 1.07 -2.59 -1.56
N VAL A 17 0.45 -1.91 -0.61
CA VAL A 17 -0.36 -2.51 0.45
C VAL A 17 -1.84 -2.22 0.26
N ASP A 18 -2.21 -0.93 0.29
CA ASP A 18 -3.60 -0.48 0.35
C ASP A 18 -4.30 -0.66 -0.99
N ASN A 19 -5.37 -1.45 -1.00
CA ASN A 19 -6.09 -1.88 -2.20
C ASN A 19 -5.28 -2.74 -3.19
N THR A 20 -4.06 -3.13 -2.80
CA THR A 20 -3.21 -4.07 -3.55
C THR A 20 -3.13 -5.43 -2.84
N LEU A 21 -2.59 -5.48 -1.61
CA LEU A 21 -2.54 -6.67 -0.77
C LEU A 21 -3.70 -6.72 0.24
N LEU A 22 -4.22 -5.56 0.64
CA LEU A 22 -5.19 -5.38 1.70
C LEU A 22 -6.33 -4.46 1.24
N ASP A 23 -7.59 -4.86 1.50
CA ASP A 23 -8.81 -4.12 1.19
C ASP A 23 -8.96 -2.91 2.14
N ASN A 24 -8.32 -1.80 1.77
CA ASN A 24 -8.39 -0.58 2.56
C ASN A 24 -9.73 0.15 2.42
N ASP A 25 -10.47 -0.08 1.34
CA ASP A 25 -11.82 0.47 1.16
C ASP A 25 -12.78 -0.12 2.18
N ARG A 26 -12.68 -1.43 2.42
CA ARG A 26 -13.46 -2.08 3.47
C ARG A 26 -13.09 -1.58 4.86
N PHE A 27 -11.80 -1.33 5.14
CA PHE A 27 -11.38 -0.69 6.39
C PHE A 27 -12.05 0.68 6.57
N ALA A 28 -12.05 1.52 5.53
CA ALA A 28 -12.68 2.83 5.57
C ALA A 28 -14.19 2.75 5.83
N LEU A 29 -14.88 1.76 5.25
CA LEU A 29 -16.30 1.50 5.51
C LEU A 29 -16.55 1.08 6.97
N GLU A 30 -15.74 0.17 7.52
CA GLU A 30 -15.87 -0.28 8.91
C GLU A 30 -15.57 0.84 9.91
N LEU A 31 -14.55 1.67 9.64
CA LEU A 31 -14.28 2.88 10.40
C LEU A 31 -15.45 3.87 10.35
N GLY A 32 -15.99 4.14 9.17
CA GLY A 32 -17.14 5.01 8.99
C GLY A 32 -18.36 4.53 9.77
N ALA A 33 -18.68 3.25 9.70
CA ALA A 33 -19.77 2.64 10.46
C ALA A 33 -19.54 2.71 11.99
N ARG A 34 -18.29 2.56 12.43
CA ARG A 34 -17.93 2.71 13.86
C ARG A 34 -18.10 4.15 14.33
N LEU A 35 -17.60 5.12 13.56
CA LEU A 35 -17.78 6.56 13.83
C LEU A 35 -19.25 6.93 13.96
N GLU A 36 -20.09 6.49 13.02
CA GLU A 36 -21.51 6.78 13.03
C GLU A 36 -22.22 6.20 14.25
N ARG A 37 -21.91 4.97 14.63
CA ARG A 37 -22.46 4.35 15.86
C ARG A 37 -22.03 5.05 17.14
N SER A 38 -20.79 5.53 17.21
CA SER A 38 -20.23 6.13 18.44
C SER A 38 -20.57 7.60 18.58
N PHE A 39 -20.67 8.35 17.47
CA PHE A 39 -20.76 9.82 17.49
C PHE A 39 -21.91 10.37 16.65
N GLY A 40 -22.60 9.55 15.86
CA GLY A 40 -23.64 9.96 14.94
C GLY A 40 -23.12 10.43 13.57
N LEU A 41 -24.05 10.57 12.62
CA LEU A 41 -23.78 10.86 11.21
C LEU A 41 -22.96 12.16 11.02
N ALA A 42 -23.37 13.26 11.67
CA ALA A 42 -22.70 14.55 11.52
C ALA A 42 -21.21 14.50 11.93
N HIS A 43 -20.89 13.76 12.97
CA HIS A 43 -19.51 13.58 13.42
C HIS A 43 -18.72 12.64 12.50
N ARG A 44 -19.34 11.60 11.94
CA ARG A 44 -18.72 10.77 10.90
C ARG A 44 -18.32 11.63 9.69
N GLU A 45 -19.22 12.50 9.22
CA GLU A 45 -18.92 13.42 8.10
C GLU A 45 -17.82 14.43 8.46
N ARG A 46 -17.82 14.94 9.70
CA ARG A 46 -16.76 15.80 10.21
C ARG A 46 -15.40 15.10 10.21
N TYR A 47 -15.35 13.83 10.65
CA TYR A 47 -14.12 13.05 10.65
C TYR A 47 -13.53 12.92 9.23
N TRP A 48 -14.37 12.53 8.26
CA TRP A 48 -13.90 12.36 6.87
C TRP A 48 -13.48 13.69 6.22
N ARG A 49 -14.12 14.79 6.57
CA ARG A 49 -13.72 16.12 6.10
C ARG A 49 -12.31 16.47 6.62
N ILE A 50 -12.06 16.26 7.92
CA ILE A 50 -10.73 16.48 8.52
C ILE A 50 -9.70 15.55 7.85
N PHE A 51 -10.06 14.29 7.60
CA PHE A 51 -9.20 13.33 6.93
C PHE A 51 -8.76 13.82 5.53
N GLU A 52 -9.71 14.29 4.72
CA GLU A 52 -9.39 14.80 3.38
C GLU A 52 -8.58 16.10 3.43
N ASP A 53 -8.84 16.99 4.39
CA ASP A 53 -8.06 18.21 4.58
C ASP A 53 -6.60 17.89 4.95
N LEU A 54 -6.37 16.94 5.86
CA LEU A 54 -5.03 16.50 6.24
C LEU A 54 -4.33 15.79 5.07
N ARG A 55 -5.06 14.94 4.36
CA ARG A 55 -4.55 14.25 3.18
C ARG A 55 -4.13 15.21 2.06
N ALA A 56 -4.94 16.25 1.79
CA ALA A 56 -4.61 17.28 0.82
C ALA A 56 -3.35 18.08 1.24
N ARG A 57 -3.16 18.29 2.55
CA ARG A 57 -2.02 19.04 3.10
C ARG A 57 -0.73 18.23 3.13
N PHE A 58 -0.78 16.95 3.52
CA PHE A 58 0.40 16.12 3.79
C PHE A 58 0.68 15.08 2.71
N GLY A 59 -0.27 14.85 1.80
CA GLY A 59 -0.11 13.90 0.69
C GLY A 59 -0.37 12.43 1.04
N VAL A 60 -0.67 12.12 2.32
CA VAL A 60 -0.90 10.76 2.81
C VAL A 60 -2.16 10.65 3.66
N ALA A 61 -2.70 9.43 3.74
CA ALA A 61 -3.78 9.08 4.65
C ALA A 61 -3.26 9.05 6.09
N ASP A 62 -3.76 9.92 6.96
CA ASP A 62 -3.38 10.00 8.38
C ASP A 62 -4.62 9.81 9.27
N TYR A 63 -4.96 8.55 9.54
CA TYR A 63 -6.10 8.20 10.40
C TYR A 63 -5.93 8.62 11.86
N LEU A 64 -4.69 8.55 12.37
CA LEU A 64 -4.40 8.90 13.77
C LEU A 64 -4.38 10.42 13.96
N GLY A 65 -3.74 11.17 13.08
CA GLY A 65 -3.78 12.63 13.08
C GLY A 65 -5.20 13.15 12.89
N THR A 66 -6.00 12.48 12.05
CA THR A 66 -7.43 12.80 11.91
C THR A 66 -8.18 12.63 13.22
N LEU A 67 -7.95 11.53 13.96
CA LEU A 67 -8.57 11.32 15.27
C LEU A 67 -8.13 12.40 16.27
N GLN A 68 -6.86 12.81 16.25
CA GLN A 68 -6.37 13.87 17.11
C GLN A 68 -7.05 15.22 16.81
N ALA A 69 -7.22 15.58 15.53
CA ALA A 69 -7.93 16.80 15.14
C ALA A 69 -9.45 16.70 15.38
N PHE A 70 -10.01 15.50 15.22
CA PHE A 70 -11.44 15.23 15.43
C PHE A 70 -11.88 15.38 16.88
N ARG A 71 -10.98 15.14 17.85
CA ARG A 71 -11.31 15.23 19.29
C ARG A 71 -11.69 16.64 19.75
N ASP A 72 -11.34 17.68 19.00
CA ASP A 72 -11.68 19.07 19.36
C ASP A 72 -13.19 19.23 19.56
N GLY A 73 -13.57 19.74 20.76
CA GLY A 73 -14.96 19.83 21.19
C GLY A 73 -15.62 18.50 21.64
N LEU A 74 -14.85 17.40 21.76
CA LEU A 74 -15.31 16.07 22.17
C LEU A 74 -14.46 15.48 23.30
N ASP A 75 -13.63 16.30 24.00
CA ASP A 75 -12.57 15.82 24.91
C ASP A 75 -13.04 14.82 25.97
N ASP A 76 -14.28 14.95 26.45
CA ASP A 76 -14.85 14.06 27.47
C ASP A 76 -15.67 12.88 26.87
N HIS A 77 -15.70 12.76 25.55
CA HIS A 77 -16.53 11.72 24.93
C HIS A 77 -15.83 10.35 24.99
N PRO A 78 -16.45 9.33 25.70
CA PRO A 78 -15.81 8.03 25.90
C PRO A 78 -15.50 7.29 24.62
N GLY A 79 -16.26 7.53 23.55
CA GLY A 79 -16.04 6.93 22.23
C GLY A 79 -14.69 7.28 21.60
N LEU A 80 -13.98 8.33 22.06
CA LEU A 80 -12.64 8.66 21.54
C LEU A 80 -11.62 7.59 21.88
N LEU A 81 -11.63 7.07 23.12
CA LEU A 81 -10.74 6.00 23.53
C LEU A 81 -11.06 4.69 22.81
N ASP A 82 -12.35 4.37 22.64
CA ASP A 82 -12.79 3.20 21.89
C ASP A 82 -12.38 3.31 20.41
N MET A 83 -12.41 4.52 19.84
CA MET A 83 -11.99 4.76 18.46
C MET A 83 -10.46 4.62 18.31
N SER A 84 -9.70 5.15 19.28
CA SER A 84 -8.25 4.97 19.33
C SER A 84 -7.87 3.49 19.37
N GLN A 85 -8.52 2.72 20.26
CA GLN A 85 -8.31 1.27 20.36
C GLN A 85 -8.68 0.57 19.04
N PHE A 86 -9.83 0.91 18.45
CA PHE A 86 -10.25 0.35 17.16
C PHE A 86 -9.20 0.58 16.07
N LEU A 87 -8.68 1.79 15.91
CA LEU A 87 -7.64 2.09 14.91
C LEU A 87 -6.37 1.29 15.18
N LEU A 88 -5.91 1.23 16.43
CA LEU A 88 -4.64 0.61 16.78
C LEU A 88 -4.69 -0.93 16.81
N GLU A 89 -5.83 -1.54 17.10
CA GLU A 89 -5.96 -2.98 17.30
C GLU A 89 -6.80 -3.68 16.23
N PHE A 90 -7.16 -2.95 15.17
CA PHE A 90 -7.95 -3.52 14.09
C PHE A 90 -7.29 -4.80 13.54
N PRO A 91 -8.05 -5.89 13.34
CA PRO A 91 -7.52 -7.16 12.86
C PRO A 91 -7.30 -7.15 11.34
N PHE A 92 -6.31 -6.41 10.86
CA PHE A 92 -6.02 -6.20 9.45
C PHE A 92 -5.83 -7.49 8.64
N SER A 93 -5.49 -8.60 9.28
CA SER A 93 -5.43 -9.91 8.60
C SER A 93 -6.77 -10.34 7.98
N THR A 94 -7.90 -9.85 8.49
CA THR A 94 -9.23 -10.13 7.95
C THR A 94 -9.55 -9.37 6.67
N LEU A 95 -8.73 -8.39 6.33
CA LEU A 95 -8.87 -7.55 5.14
C LEU A 95 -7.87 -7.90 4.04
N LEU A 96 -7.04 -8.92 4.21
CA LEU A 96 -6.18 -9.39 3.12
C LEU A 96 -7.03 -9.82 1.94
N PHE A 97 -6.65 -9.38 0.74
CA PHE A 97 -7.24 -9.93 -0.47
C PHE A 97 -6.90 -11.42 -0.61
N PRO A 98 -7.81 -12.22 -1.18
CA PRO A 98 -7.57 -13.65 -1.37
C PRO A 98 -6.28 -13.94 -2.14
N GLY A 99 -5.40 -14.72 -1.56
CA GLY A 99 -4.12 -15.10 -2.16
C GLY A 99 -2.97 -14.12 -1.92
N ALA A 100 -3.15 -13.03 -1.17
CA ALA A 100 -2.11 -12.01 -0.97
C ALA A 100 -0.83 -12.58 -0.34
N LEU A 101 -0.93 -13.34 0.74
CA LEU A 101 0.26 -13.94 1.39
C LEU A 101 0.86 -15.07 0.56
N GLU A 102 0.04 -15.85 -0.13
CA GLU A 102 0.49 -16.91 -1.04
C GLU A 102 1.25 -16.33 -2.24
N VAL A 103 0.82 -15.17 -2.77
CA VAL A 103 1.55 -14.44 -3.81
C VAL A 103 2.93 -14.02 -3.29
N ILE A 104 3.03 -13.46 -2.10
CA ILE A 104 4.33 -13.09 -1.51
C ILE A 104 5.24 -14.33 -1.40
N ALA A 105 4.70 -15.46 -0.94
CA ALA A 105 5.45 -16.70 -0.85
C ALA A 105 5.90 -17.20 -2.24
N HIS A 106 5.04 -17.11 -3.25
CA HIS A 106 5.36 -17.47 -4.62
C HIS A 106 6.45 -16.55 -5.21
N LEU A 107 6.34 -15.24 -5.07
CA LEU A 107 7.33 -14.28 -5.56
C LEU A 107 8.71 -14.49 -4.92
N ARG A 108 8.77 -14.94 -3.66
CA ARG A 108 10.02 -15.28 -2.98
C ARG A 108 10.80 -16.41 -3.65
N THR A 109 10.16 -17.27 -4.41
CA THR A 109 10.85 -18.32 -5.19
C THR A 109 11.57 -17.77 -6.42
N MET A 110 11.25 -16.55 -6.84
CA MET A 110 11.76 -15.92 -8.06
C MET A 110 12.61 -14.66 -7.79
N GLY A 111 12.55 -14.12 -6.57
CA GLY A 111 13.29 -12.94 -6.20
C GLY A 111 12.94 -12.47 -4.79
N ARG A 112 13.16 -11.19 -4.52
CA ARG A 112 12.93 -10.60 -3.19
C ARG A 112 11.68 -9.74 -3.16
N PRO A 113 10.60 -10.13 -2.50
CA PRO A 113 9.47 -9.24 -2.26
C PRO A 113 9.82 -8.22 -1.16
N VAL A 114 9.46 -6.97 -1.44
CA VAL A 114 9.64 -5.81 -0.56
C VAL A 114 8.31 -5.03 -0.58
N VAL A 115 7.79 -4.70 0.58
CA VAL A 115 6.68 -3.74 0.66
C VAL A 115 7.19 -2.34 0.36
N LEU A 116 6.54 -1.64 -0.56
CA LEU A 116 6.78 -0.25 -0.86
C LEU A 116 5.44 0.51 -0.79
N SER A 117 5.22 1.23 0.30
CA SER A 117 3.93 1.85 0.61
C SER A 117 4.07 3.33 0.92
N ASP A 118 3.06 4.11 0.56
CA ASP A 118 2.86 5.45 1.11
C ASP A 118 2.12 5.35 2.45
N GLY A 119 2.44 6.22 3.40
CA GLY A 119 1.75 6.25 4.68
C GLY A 119 2.54 6.93 5.80
N ASP A 120 1.88 7.04 6.94
CA ASP A 120 2.50 7.54 8.15
C ASP A 120 3.38 6.48 8.83
N VAL A 121 4.30 6.94 9.70
CA VAL A 121 5.30 6.07 10.34
C VAL A 121 4.79 5.30 11.56
N VAL A 122 3.53 5.46 11.95
CA VAL A 122 2.93 4.80 13.12
C VAL A 122 1.86 3.80 12.71
N PHE A 123 0.86 4.23 11.95
CA PHE A 123 -0.30 3.42 11.59
C PHE A 123 0.03 2.42 10.48
N GLN A 124 0.72 2.85 9.41
CA GLN A 124 1.03 1.99 8.27
C GLN A 124 1.93 0.78 8.64
N PRO A 125 3.04 0.94 9.41
CA PRO A 125 3.82 -0.21 9.87
C PRO A 125 3.02 -1.18 10.75
N ARG A 126 2.10 -0.63 11.57
CA ARG A 126 1.24 -1.43 12.45
C ARG A 126 0.23 -2.24 11.64
N LYS A 127 -0.43 -1.60 10.66
CA LYS A 127 -1.34 -2.25 9.70
C LYS A 127 -0.64 -3.43 8.99
N ILE A 128 0.53 -3.17 8.40
CA ILE A 128 1.34 -4.18 7.70
C ILE A 128 1.70 -5.35 8.61
N ARG A 129 2.06 -5.08 9.87
CA ARG A 129 2.39 -6.11 10.86
C ARG A 129 1.15 -6.92 11.26
N HIS A 130 0.02 -6.26 11.58
CA HIS A 130 -1.22 -6.92 12.00
C HIS A 130 -1.86 -7.73 10.87
N ALA A 131 -1.60 -7.37 9.61
CA ALA A 131 -1.99 -8.15 8.45
C ALA A 131 -1.10 -9.38 8.20
N GLY A 132 0.03 -9.55 8.91
CA GLY A 132 1.01 -10.63 8.68
C GLY A 132 1.93 -10.38 7.47
N ILE A 133 1.75 -9.28 6.74
CA ILE A 133 2.52 -8.94 5.54
C ILE A 133 4.00 -8.76 5.89
N ARG A 134 4.33 -8.10 7.03
CA ARG A 134 5.71 -7.87 7.46
C ARG A 134 6.50 -9.18 7.58
N ASP A 135 5.90 -10.20 8.14
CA ASP A 135 6.54 -11.50 8.32
C ASP A 135 6.67 -12.24 6.99
N ALA A 136 5.65 -12.15 6.13
CA ALA A 136 5.69 -12.74 4.78
C ALA A 136 6.83 -12.18 3.93
N VAL A 137 7.11 -10.86 4.02
CA VAL A 137 8.25 -10.22 3.33
C VAL A 137 9.55 -10.22 4.16
N GLN A 138 9.61 -10.97 5.27
CA GLN A 138 10.79 -11.09 6.13
C GLN A 138 11.33 -9.73 6.63
N GLY A 139 10.42 -8.81 6.97
CA GLY A 139 10.75 -7.47 7.44
C GLY A 139 11.18 -6.48 6.37
N ALA A 140 11.17 -6.86 5.09
CA ALA A 140 11.52 -5.96 3.98
C ALA A 140 10.35 -4.98 3.71
N VAL A 141 10.28 -3.90 4.48
CA VAL A 141 9.22 -2.90 4.42
C VAL A 141 9.83 -1.51 4.28
N LEU A 142 9.36 -0.77 3.29
CA LEU A 142 9.67 0.64 3.03
C LEU A 142 8.38 1.45 3.06
N ILE A 143 8.37 2.53 3.83
CA ILE A 143 7.24 3.45 3.94
C ILE A 143 7.74 4.86 3.70
N TYR A 144 7.07 5.58 2.80
CA TYR A 144 7.42 6.94 2.40
C TYR A 144 6.16 7.83 2.35
N LEU A 145 6.35 9.12 2.16
CA LEU A 145 5.26 10.06 1.85
C LEU A 145 4.91 10.02 0.36
N HIS A 146 5.93 9.82 -0.50
CA HIS A 146 5.83 9.80 -1.95
C HIS A 146 6.77 8.74 -2.51
N LYS A 147 6.31 7.49 -2.56
CA LYS A 147 7.14 6.35 -2.97
C LYS A 147 7.67 6.45 -4.41
N GLU A 148 6.94 7.15 -5.30
CA GLU A 148 7.37 7.37 -6.68
C GLU A 148 8.61 8.27 -6.81
N LYS A 149 8.95 9.04 -5.76
CA LYS A 149 10.09 9.97 -5.76
C LYS A 149 11.37 9.40 -5.15
N VAL A 150 11.30 8.19 -4.60
CA VAL A 150 12.41 7.61 -3.81
C VAL A 150 13.00 6.34 -4.45
N MET A 151 12.81 6.17 -5.75
CA MET A 151 13.29 4.96 -6.45
C MET A 151 14.80 4.77 -6.38
N ASP A 152 15.59 5.85 -6.30
CA ASP A 152 17.04 5.76 -6.10
C ASP A 152 17.37 5.14 -4.73
N HIS A 153 16.70 5.60 -3.66
CA HIS A 153 16.88 5.02 -2.32
C HIS A 153 16.41 3.55 -2.26
N VAL A 154 15.35 3.20 -2.99
CA VAL A 154 14.90 1.80 -3.11
C VAL A 154 15.99 0.95 -3.75
N GLN A 155 16.63 1.44 -4.83
CA GLN A 155 17.70 0.76 -5.54
C GLN A 155 18.97 0.62 -4.68
N GLU A 156 19.30 1.62 -3.88
CA GLU A 156 20.44 1.56 -2.94
C GLU A 156 20.18 0.53 -1.82
N ARG A 157 18.95 0.50 -1.30
CA ARG A 157 18.58 -0.39 -0.19
C ARG A 157 18.41 -1.84 -0.61
N TYR A 158 17.90 -2.05 -1.82
CA TYR A 158 17.61 -3.35 -2.42
C TYR A 158 18.16 -3.40 -3.85
N PRO A 159 19.49 -3.49 -4.03
CA PRO A 159 20.09 -3.54 -5.37
C PRO A 159 19.66 -4.80 -6.12
N ALA A 160 19.23 -4.62 -7.37
CA ALA A 160 18.82 -5.70 -8.26
C ALA A 160 19.04 -5.32 -9.73
N ALA A 161 19.13 -6.32 -10.60
CA ALA A 161 19.20 -6.12 -12.03
C ALA A 161 17.84 -5.63 -12.59
N HIS A 162 16.74 -6.12 -12.02
CA HIS A 162 15.38 -5.81 -12.45
C HIS A 162 14.43 -5.61 -11.27
N TYR A 163 13.43 -4.75 -11.45
CA TYR A 163 12.38 -4.47 -10.48
C TYR A 163 11.02 -4.75 -11.10
N VAL A 164 10.10 -5.22 -10.26
CA VAL A 164 8.69 -5.38 -10.60
C VAL A 164 7.89 -4.61 -9.57
N VAL A 165 7.05 -3.67 -9.97
CA VAL A 165 6.15 -2.96 -9.07
C VAL A 165 4.71 -3.39 -9.31
N VAL A 166 3.98 -3.68 -8.23
CA VAL A 166 2.56 -4.03 -8.23
C VAL A 166 1.79 -3.00 -7.42
N ASP A 167 0.84 -2.32 -8.03
CA ASP A 167 0.11 -1.20 -7.43
C ASP A 167 -1.29 -1.05 -8.04
N ASP A 168 -2.25 -0.50 -7.28
CA ASP A 168 -3.60 -0.18 -7.73
C ASP A 168 -3.72 1.20 -8.39
N LYS A 169 -2.63 1.98 -8.42
CA LYS A 169 -2.61 3.37 -8.94
C LYS A 169 -1.79 3.47 -10.22
N PRO A 170 -2.42 3.46 -11.41
CA PRO A 170 -1.71 3.47 -12.67
C PRO A 170 -0.83 4.70 -12.87
N ASN A 171 -1.20 5.87 -12.31
CA ASN A 171 -0.39 7.08 -12.39
C ASN A 171 0.95 6.93 -11.66
N LEU A 172 0.98 6.25 -10.51
CA LEU A 172 2.22 5.95 -9.78
C LEU A 172 3.10 4.98 -10.57
N LEU A 173 2.52 3.93 -11.12
CA LEU A 173 3.22 2.98 -11.99
C LEU A 173 3.89 3.70 -13.17
N THR A 174 3.17 4.60 -13.82
CA THR A 174 3.71 5.41 -14.93
C THR A 174 4.86 6.31 -14.46
N ALA A 175 4.72 7.00 -13.33
CA ALA A 175 5.77 7.87 -12.80
C ALA A 175 7.07 7.09 -12.51
N MET A 176 6.95 5.92 -11.86
CA MET A 176 8.09 5.03 -11.59
C MET A 176 8.71 4.48 -12.88
N LYS A 177 7.88 4.11 -13.87
CA LYS A 177 8.35 3.61 -15.18
C LYS A 177 9.17 4.65 -15.93
N LEU A 178 8.77 5.93 -15.90
CA LEU A 178 9.51 7.01 -16.53
C LEU A 178 10.92 7.19 -15.94
N VAL A 179 11.08 6.95 -14.64
CA VAL A 179 12.39 7.03 -13.95
C VAL A 179 13.25 5.79 -14.25
N MET A 180 12.68 4.60 -14.10
CA MET A 180 13.44 3.36 -14.14
C MET A 180 13.51 2.67 -15.50
N ARG A 181 12.64 3.07 -16.44
CA ARG A 181 12.60 2.59 -17.84
C ARG A 181 12.55 1.05 -17.93
N GLU A 182 13.45 0.44 -18.66
CA GLU A 182 13.51 -1.01 -18.91
C GLU A 182 13.87 -1.83 -17.67
N ARG A 183 14.45 -1.19 -16.66
CA ARG A 183 14.75 -1.86 -15.38
C ARG A 183 13.52 -2.12 -14.51
N LEU A 184 12.33 -1.61 -14.90
CA LEU A 184 11.08 -1.78 -14.17
C LEU A 184 10.01 -2.44 -15.04
N THR A 185 9.39 -3.48 -14.52
CA THR A 185 8.08 -3.98 -14.99
C THR A 185 6.99 -3.47 -14.07
N THR A 186 5.96 -2.88 -14.64
CA THR A 186 4.81 -2.34 -13.92
C THR A 186 3.62 -3.29 -14.07
N ILE A 187 3.00 -3.63 -12.94
CA ILE A 187 1.80 -4.47 -12.88
C ILE A 187 0.69 -3.69 -12.19
N PHE A 188 -0.34 -3.37 -12.94
CA PHE A 188 -1.55 -2.75 -12.43
C PHE A 188 -2.51 -3.81 -11.94
N VAL A 189 -2.92 -3.73 -10.67
CA VAL A 189 -3.96 -4.60 -10.11
C VAL A 189 -5.28 -3.84 -10.03
N ARG A 190 -6.34 -4.38 -10.64
CA ARG A 190 -7.66 -3.75 -10.75
C ARG A 190 -8.51 -4.02 -9.51
N GLN A 191 -8.00 -3.65 -8.34
CA GLN A 191 -8.66 -3.76 -7.05
C GLN A 191 -8.80 -2.37 -6.41
N GLY A 192 -9.84 -2.20 -5.57
CA GLY A 192 -10.11 -0.96 -4.87
C GLY A 192 -10.62 0.19 -5.74
N HIS A 193 -11.05 1.26 -5.08
CA HIS A 193 -11.74 2.38 -5.74
C HIS A 193 -10.85 3.15 -6.74
N TYR A 194 -9.54 3.26 -6.49
CA TYR A 194 -8.63 3.96 -7.42
C TYR A 194 -8.52 3.23 -8.75
N ALA A 195 -8.41 1.91 -8.70
CA ALA A 195 -8.34 1.08 -9.90
C ALA A 195 -9.66 1.12 -10.69
N LEU A 196 -10.80 1.11 -9.98
CA LEU A 196 -12.13 1.18 -10.59
C LEU A 196 -12.43 2.57 -11.18
N ALA A 197 -11.91 3.63 -10.56
CA ALA A 197 -12.05 5.01 -11.04
C ALA A 197 -11.02 5.39 -12.12
N ALA A 198 -9.96 4.61 -12.29
CA ALA A 198 -8.91 4.87 -13.26
C ALA A 198 -9.44 4.71 -14.68
N GLY A 199 -9.86 5.82 -15.28
CA GLY A 199 -10.05 5.90 -16.72
C GLY A 199 -8.72 5.80 -17.46
N SER A 200 -8.75 5.50 -18.76
CA SER A 200 -7.57 5.62 -19.62
C SER A 200 -7.10 7.08 -19.63
N ASN A 201 -5.87 7.34 -19.19
CA ASN A 201 -5.23 8.64 -19.34
C ASN A 201 -4.60 8.71 -20.74
N PRO A 202 -5.21 9.39 -21.72
CA PRO A 202 -4.64 9.49 -23.06
C PRO A 202 -3.28 10.19 -22.98
N GLY A 203 -2.24 9.54 -23.49
CA GLY A 203 -0.87 10.08 -23.54
C GLY A 203 0.08 9.62 -22.45
N MET A 204 -0.38 8.84 -21.44
CA MET A 204 0.52 8.20 -20.50
C MET A 204 0.81 6.74 -20.88
N PRO A 205 2.05 6.24 -20.66
CA PRO A 205 2.38 4.83 -20.89
C PRO A 205 1.44 3.93 -20.09
N ALA A 206 0.85 2.94 -20.77
CA ALA A 206 0.09 1.91 -20.09
C ALA A 206 1.01 1.05 -19.20
N PRO A 207 0.50 0.45 -18.10
CA PRO A 207 1.22 -0.55 -17.34
C PRO A 207 1.66 -1.72 -18.26
N ASP A 208 2.84 -2.30 -17.98
CA ASP A 208 3.35 -3.42 -18.77
C ASP A 208 2.44 -4.66 -18.66
N ARG A 209 1.76 -4.81 -17.54
CA ARG A 209 0.76 -5.86 -17.27
C ARG A 209 -0.42 -5.29 -16.48
N THR A 210 -1.58 -5.93 -16.67
CA THR A 210 -2.78 -5.69 -15.86
C THR A 210 -3.31 -7.02 -15.38
N ILE A 211 -3.67 -7.11 -14.11
CA ILE A 211 -4.31 -8.26 -13.47
C ILE A 211 -5.59 -7.81 -12.78
N GLU A 212 -6.56 -8.69 -12.66
CA GLU A 212 -7.83 -8.37 -12.00
C GLU A 212 -7.72 -8.48 -10.48
N ARG A 213 -6.92 -9.43 -9.99
CA ARG A 213 -6.74 -9.69 -8.55
C ARG A 213 -5.28 -10.00 -8.25
N ILE A 214 -4.84 -9.61 -7.06
CA ILE A 214 -3.46 -9.90 -6.63
C ILE A 214 -3.14 -11.41 -6.71
N GLY A 215 -4.11 -12.28 -6.41
CA GLY A 215 -3.98 -13.73 -6.47
C GLY A 215 -3.61 -14.28 -7.86
N ASP A 216 -3.85 -13.52 -8.93
CA ASP A 216 -3.52 -13.92 -10.31
C ASP A 216 -2.00 -14.08 -10.51
N LEU A 217 -1.20 -13.34 -9.72
CA LEU A 217 0.27 -13.45 -9.77
C LEU A 217 0.81 -14.83 -9.39
N LYS A 218 0.02 -15.70 -8.76
CA LYS A 218 0.44 -17.08 -8.46
C LYS A 218 0.67 -17.92 -9.71
N THR A 219 0.11 -17.53 -10.84
CA THR A 219 0.27 -18.21 -12.12
C THR A 219 1.47 -17.70 -12.93
N PHE A 220 2.09 -16.60 -12.50
CA PHE A 220 3.22 -15.99 -13.21
C PHE A 220 4.52 -16.74 -12.90
N ASN A 221 5.36 -16.84 -13.91
CA ASN A 221 6.74 -17.34 -13.80
C ASN A 221 7.76 -16.21 -14.06
N SER A 222 9.04 -16.47 -13.90
CA SER A 222 10.09 -15.45 -14.04
C SER A 222 10.15 -14.78 -15.42
N ALA A 223 9.65 -15.45 -16.48
CA ALA A 223 9.63 -14.87 -17.82
C ALA A 223 8.49 -13.84 -17.99
N ASP A 224 7.41 -13.98 -17.21
CA ASP A 224 6.26 -13.06 -17.27
C ASP A 224 6.60 -11.67 -16.70
N PHE A 225 7.62 -11.58 -15.86
CA PHE A 225 8.07 -10.32 -15.26
C PHE A 225 9.12 -9.58 -16.12
N LYS A 226 9.56 -10.15 -17.23
CA LYS A 226 10.48 -9.50 -18.16
C LYS A 226 9.68 -8.91 -19.33
N VAL A 227 9.82 -7.61 -19.57
CA VAL A 227 9.28 -7.00 -20.80
C VAL A 227 10.11 -7.54 -21.97
N ARG A 228 9.46 -8.18 -22.93
CA ARG A 228 10.13 -8.51 -24.21
C ARG A 228 10.39 -7.19 -24.93
N ILE A 229 11.65 -6.87 -25.12
CA ILE A 229 12.12 -5.80 -26.01
C ILE A 229 11.77 -6.18 -27.47
#